data_ef0e74d29234fcd5ecc35f866d817f0b
#
_entry.id   ef0e74d29234fcd5ecc35f866d817f0b
#
_cell.length_a   1.000
_cell.length_b   1.000
_cell.length_c   1.000
_cell.angle_alpha   90.00
_cell.angle_beta   90.00
_cell.angle_gamma   90.00
#
_symmetry.space_group_name_H-M   'P 1'
#
loop_
_entity.id
_entity.type
_entity.pdbx_description
1 polymer ?
#
loop_
_entity_poly.entity_id
_entity_poly.type
_entity_poly.pdbx_seq_one_letter_code
_entity_poly.pdbx_strand_id
1 'polypeptide(L)'
;MKKYIIYFLITCLVQINYASSEPFNFNVTEIIVLDNGNIFKGVDGGKVTTDDNIEITADEFELIKDINLLTATGNAIMNDYNNDIQIIANQFEYKKNIDLIKATGNVVLYDKIKNAKIYTNEIYYNKGKEEIYTKGKTNSTIDEEITIKSSNVLFRRNENTLSSSNSSEVQDKQKRLYKLDSFKYFITEELLKGTNVKIFDITNDEYFMKEGFFDLKKKKFSAKDLKINFKKDLFDDIKNDPRLLGVTASGDDNNIFIKKGVFTTCKKTDKCPPWKVVAKEIHHDKSKKRITYKNAWLNVYDVPVVYFPKFFHPDPTVIRQSGFLRPNISNTDTLGRSLYTPYFFVIDQNK
;
A
#
# COMPACT_ATOMS: atom_id res chain seq x y z
N MET A 1 -56.23 31.77 53.31
CA MET A 1 -55.24 32.54 52.54
C MET A 1 -53.78 32.09 52.66
N LYS A 2 -53.44 31.04 53.41
CA LYS A 2 -52.01 30.55 53.52
C LYS A 2 -51.59 29.45 52.56
N LYS A 3 -52.49 28.85 51.76
CA LYS A 3 -52.15 27.75 50.83
C LYS A 3 -51.75 28.21 49.43
N TYR A 4 -52.06 29.41 49.01
CA TYR A 4 -51.71 29.90 47.63
C TYR A 4 -50.37 30.60 47.55
N ILE A 5 -49.75 30.97 48.67
CA ILE A 5 -48.43 31.61 48.71
C ILE A 5 -47.32 30.60 48.50
N ILE A 6 -47.51 29.34 48.90
CA ILE A 6 -46.52 28.26 48.72
C ILE A 6 -46.41 27.79 47.25
N TYR A 7 -47.51 27.82 46.50
CA TYR A 7 -47.48 27.46 45.09
C TYR A 7 -46.79 28.50 44.15
N PHE A 8 -46.87 29.80 44.58
CA PHE A 8 -46.19 30.86 43.81
C PHE A 8 -44.67 30.88 44.01
N LEU A 9 -44.21 30.39 45.17
CA LEU A 9 -42.75 30.31 45.46
C LEU A 9 -42.08 29.09 44.82
N ILE A 10 -42.81 28.04 44.45
CA ILE A 10 -42.27 26.82 43.78
C ILE A 10 -42.16 27.00 42.25
N THR A 11 -43.01 27.87 41.66
CA THR A 11 -42.94 28.13 40.22
C THR A 11 -41.81 29.09 39.77
N CYS A 12 -41.18 29.80 40.71
CA CYS A 12 -40.05 30.71 40.39
C CYS A 12 -38.68 30.08 40.47
N LEU A 13 -38.57 28.79 40.79
CA LEU A 13 -37.29 28.13 41.03
C LEU A 13 -36.81 27.16 39.90
N VAL A 14 -37.44 27.14 38.73
CA VAL A 14 -37.02 26.31 37.62
C VAL A 14 -36.89 27.12 36.32
N GLN A 15 -36.11 28.17 36.38
CA GLN A 15 -35.40 28.61 35.20
C GLN A 15 -33.94 28.16 35.35
N ILE A 16 -33.68 26.87 35.09
CA ILE A 16 -32.36 26.39 34.80
C ILE A 16 -32.02 26.97 33.43
N ASN A 17 -31.35 28.09 33.42
CA ASN A 17 -30.62 28.54 32.24
C ASN A 17 -29.57 27.48 31.99
N TYR A 18 -29.81 26.59 31.04
CA TYR A 18 -28.74 25.82 30.41
C TYR A 18 -27.85 26.88 29.77
N ALA A 19 -26.76 27.24 30.44
CA ALA A 19 -25.66 27.91 29.79
C ALA A 19 -25.14 26.92 28.72
N SER A 20 -25.58 27.09 27.49
CA SER A 20 -24.99 26.41 26.37
C SER A 20 -23.53 26.88 26.35
N SER A 21 -22.61 26.00 26.69
CA SER A 21 -21.19 26.28 26.55
C SER A 21 -20.94 26.63 25.06
N GLU A 22 -20.38 27.80 24.83
CA GLU A 22 -20.03 28.16 23.44
C GLU A 22 -19.02 27.13 22.90
N PRO A 23 -19.26 26.57 21.70
CA PRO A 23 -18.45 25.49 21.18
C PRO A 23 -17.00 25.91 20.84
N PHE A 24 -16.74 27.22 20.80
CA PHE A 24 -15.45 27.82 20.49
C PHE A 24 -15.10 28.93 21.47
N ASN A 25 -13.95 28.82 22.11
CA ASN A 25 -13.32 29.83 22.96
C ASN A 25 -12.22 30.56 22.22
N PHE A 26 -12.38 31.88 22.04
CA PHE A 26 -11.44 32.75 21.36
C PHE A 26 -10.40 33.35 22.32
N ASN A 27 -9.15 33.22 22.05
CA ASN A 27 -8.05 33.96 22.68
C ASN A 27 -7.21 34.60 21.55
N VAL A 28 -7.71 35.72 21.06
CA VAL A 28 -7.16 36.46 19.91
C VAL A 28 -6.87 37.90 20.30
N THR A 29 -6.06 38.60 19.54
CA THR A 29 -5.64 39.98 19.84
C THR A 29 -6.77 40.97 19.73
N GLU A 30 -7.60 40.85 18.70
CA GLU A 30 -8.78 41.72 18.48
C GLU A 30 -9.96 40.88 17.99
N ILE A 31 -11.17 41.20 18.45
CA ILE A 31 -12.42 40.57 17.99
C ILE A 31 -13.35 41.64 17.40
N ILE A 32 -13.74 41.37 16.13
CA ILE A 32 -14.74 42.17 15.42
C ILE A 32 -16.02 41.36 15.38
N VAL A 33 -17.12 41.96 15.88
CA VAL A 33 -18.45 41.34 15.88
C VAL A 33 -19.32 41.98 14.80
N LEU A 34 -19.84 41.16 13.91
CA LEU A 34 -20.65 41.56 12.75
C LEU A 34 -22.00 40.81 12.76
N ASP A 35 -22.93 41.26 11.92
CA ASP A 35 -24.22 40.60 11.69
C ASP A 35 -24.98 40.32 12.99
N ASN A 36 -25.19 41.36 13.79
CA ASN A 36 -25.88 41.29 15.09
C ASN A 36 -25.36 40.18 16.01
N GLY A 37 -24.07 39.84 15.95
CA GLY A 37 -23.44 38.81 16.79
C GLY A 37 -23.44 37.42 16.22
N ASN A 38 -23.78 37.23 14.93
CA ASN A 38 -23.68 35.96 14.25
C ASN A 38 -22.28 35.70 13.71
N ILE A 39 -21.53 36.73 13.29
CA ILE A 39 -20.18 36.58 12.73
C ILE A 39 -19.15 37.19 13.69
N PHE A 40 -18.17 36.40 14.09
CA PHE A 40 -17.02 36.80 14.90
C PHE A 40 -15.74 36.67 14.07
N LYS A 41 -14.98 37.75 13.95
CA LYS A 41 -13.66 37.77 13.32
C LYS A 41 -12.60 38.03 14.36
N GLY A 42 -11.59 37.15 14.43
CA GLY A 42 -10.37 37.36 15.19
C GLY A 42 -9.28 37.78 14.23
N VAL A 43 -8.56 38.86 14.52
CA VAL A 43 -7.49 39.39 13.69
C VAL A 43 -6.20 39.50 14.50
N ASP A 44 -5.07 39.69 13.80
CA ASP A 44 -3.73 39.84 14.37
C ASP A 44 -3.25 38.63 15.20
N GLY A 45 -3.66 37.43 14.78
CA GLY A 45 -3.25 36.17 15.35
C GLY A 45 -3.93 35.80 16.67
N GLY A 46 -3.75 34.55 17.04
CA GLY A 46 -4.26 34.02 18.28
C GLY A 46 -4.53 32.52 18.24
N LYS A 47 -5.42 32.08 19.13
CA LYS A 47 -5.86 30.70 19.21
C LYS A 47 -7.34 30.56 19.52
N VAL A 48 -7.95 29.53 18.99
CA VAL A 48 -9.31 29.10 19.33
C VAL A 48 -9.24 27.69 19.90
N THR A 49 -9.90 27.49 21.04
CA THR A 49 -10.01 26.17 21.67
C THR A 49 -11.46 25.71 21.70
N THR A 50 -11.66 24.40 21.74
CA THR A 50 -12.97 23.77 21.80
C THR A 50 -13.12 22.95 23.09
N ASP A 51 -14.35 22.63 23.45
CA ASP A 51 -14.71 21.80 24.62
C ASP A 51 -14.18 20.36 24.53
N ASP A 52 -13.83 19.89 23.33
CA ASP A 52 -13.32 18.56 23.04
C ASP A 52 -11.80 18.52 22.79
N ASN A 53 -11.05 19.47 23.38
CA ASN A 53 -9.58 19.55 23.39
C ASN A 53 -8.97 19.70 21.99
N ILE A 54 -9.62 20.42 21.08
CA ILE A 54 -8.97 20.92 19.86
C ILE A 54 -8.48 22.34 20.12
N GLU A 55 -7.26 22.61 19.71
CA GLU A 55 -6.69 23.94 19.67
C GLU A 55 -6.28 24.28 18.23
N ILE A 56 -6.72 25.43 17.73
CA ILE A 56 -6.35 25.94 16.41
C ILE A 56 -5.66 27.29 16.61
N THR A 57 -4.44 27.45 16.10
CA THR A 57 -3.71 28.70 16.01
C THR A 57 -3.67 29.16 14.56
N ALA A 58 -3.85 30.45 14.29
CA ALA A 58 -3.82 31.03 12.95
C ALA A 58 -3.61 32.54 13.01
N ASP A 59 -3.39 33.17 11.85
CA ASP A 59 -3.28 34.62 11.73
C ASP A 59 -4.66 35.31 11.81
N GLU A 60 -5.69 34.67 11.24
CA GLU A 60 -7.06 35.20 11.20
C GLU A 60 -8.09 34.08 11.46
N PHE A 61 -9.20 34.46 12.08
CA PHE A 61 -10.34 33.59 12.36
C PHE A 61 -11.65 34.22 11.93
N GLU A 62 -12.59 33.40 11.45
CA GLU A 62 -13.98 33.76 11.23
C GLU A 62 -14.90 32.64 11.74
N LEU A 63 -15.79 32.97 12.67
CA LEU A 63 -16.82 32.06 13.18
C LEU A 63 -18.19 32.53 12.69
N ILE A 64 -18.94 31.67 12.02
CA ILE A 64 -20.35 31.84 11.71
C ILE A 64 -21.15 30.97 12.69
N LYS A 65 -21.80 31.60 13.69
CA LYS A 65 -22.47 30.90 14.80
C LYS A 65 -23.65 30.05 14.34
N ASP A 66 -24.50 30.55 13.47
CA ASP A 66 -25.72 29.86 13.03
C ASP A 66 -25.45 28.46 12.47
N ILE A 67 -24.29 28.27 11.85
CA ILE A 67 -23.89 27.00 11.23
C ILE A 67 -22.71 26.33 11.96
N ASN A 68 -22.25 26.91 13.08
CA ASN A 68 -21.07 26.45 13.84
C ASN A 68 -19.85 26.15 12.96
N LEU A 69 -19.56 27.08 12.04
CA LEU A 69 -18.43 27.00 11.14
C LEU A 69 -17.33 27.95 11.58
N LEU A 70 -16.21 27.42 12.00
CA LEU A 70 -14.97 28.15 12.23
C LEU A 70 -14.06 28.03 11.00
N THR A 71 -13.63 29.16 10.46
CA THR A 71 -12.55 29.25 9.47
C THR A 71 -11.33 29.86 10.13
N ALA A 72 -10.15 29.26 9.92
CA ALA A 72 -8.86 29.76 10.41
C ALA A 72 -7.89 29.84 9.22
N THR A 73 -7.26 31.00 9.03
CA THR A 73 -6.47 31.28 7.82
C THR A 73 -5.09 31.87 8.21
N GLY A 74 -4.07 31.49 7.46
CA GLY A 74 -2.69 31.97 7.64
C GLY A 74 -1.93 31.19 8.72
N ASN A 75 -0.81 30.57 8.36
CA ASN A 75 0.07 29.80 9.27
C ASN A 75 -0.69 28.89 10.24
N ALA A 76 -1.76 28.26 9.76
CA ALA A 76 -2.71 27.62 10.63
C ALA A 76 -2.20 26.25 11.12
N ILE A 77 -2.31 26.01 12.44
CA ILE A 77 -1.94 24.74 13.09
C ILE A 77 -3.11 24.29 13.94
N MET A 78 -3.52 23.05 13.79
CA MET A 78 -4.53 22.39 14.59
C MET A 78 -3.91 21.26 15.39
N ASN A 79 -4.19 21.21 16.69
CA ASN A 79 -3.84 20.13 17.60
C ASN A 79 -5.11 19.49 18.15
N ASP A 80 -5.30 18.19 17.93
CA ASP A 80 -6.28 17.35 18.61
C ASP A 80 -5.56 16.58 19.72
N TYR A 81 -5.64 17.08 20.95
CA TYR A 81 -4.92 16.50 22.08
C TYR A 81 -5.50 15.15 22.54
N ASN A 82 -6.78 14.88 22.24
CA ASN A 82 -7.39 13.59 22.58
C ASN A 82 -6.89 12.46 21.69
N ASN A 83 -6.56 12.78 20.45
CA ASN A 83 -6.13 11.80 19.45
C ASN A 83 -4.64 11.88 19.11
N ASP A 84 -3.88 12.80 19.73
CA ASP A 84 -2.46 13.06 19.40
C ASP A 84 -2.22 13.31 17.91
N ILE A 85 -3.13 14.10 17.28
CA ILE A 85 -3.02 14.53 15.89
C ILE A 85 -2.65 16.01 15.85
N GLN A 86 -1.68 16.33 15.00
CA GLN A 86 -1.38 17.71 14.61
C GLN A 86 -1.54 17.83 13.09
N ILE A 87 -2.23 18.90 12.67
CA ILE A 87 -2.34 19.26 11.24
C ILE A 87 -1.83 20.69 11.05
N ILE A 88 -0.99 20.89 10.06
CA ILE A 88 -0.47 22.19 9.62
C ILE A 88 -1.03 22.43 8.23
N ALA A 89 -1.58 23.62 7.97
CA ALA A 89 -2.17 23.97 6.68
C ALA A 89 -2.18 25.51 6.46
N ASN A 90 -2.55 25.95 5.26
CA ASN A 90 -2.78 27.39 5.03
C ASN A 90 -4.14 27.82 5.58
N GLN A 91 -5.14 26.92 5.59
CA GLN A 91 -6.49 27.20 6.02
C GLN A 91 -7.17 25.97 6.61
N PHE A 92 -7.98 26.19 7.64
CA PHE A 92 -8.93 25.22 8.19
C PHE A 92 -10.36 25.72 8.06
N GLU A 93 -11.28 24.77 7.83
CA GLU A 93 -12.72 24.92 7.99
C GLU A 93 -13.18 23.83 8.98
N TYR A 94 -13.62 24.22 10.18
CA TYR A 94 -14.13 23.27 11.17
C TYR A 94 -15.65 23.42 11.32
N LYS A 95 -16.39 22.39 10.88
CA LYS A 95 -17.84 22.26 11.07
C LYS A 95 -18.10 21.43 12.33
N LYS A 96 -18.27 22.10 13.46
CA LYS A 96 -18.40 21.46 14.78
C LYS A 96 -19.62 20.54 14.86
N ASN A 97 -20.74 20.88 14.21
CA ASN A 97 -21.99 20.10 14.23
C ASN A 97 -21.86 18.67 13.71
N ILE A 98 -20.85 18.40 12.88
CA ILE A 98 -20.60 17.09 12.25
C ILE A 98 -19.18 16.59 12.50
N ASP A 99 -18.45 17.21 13.40
CA ASP A 99 -17.07 16.91 13.76
C ASP A 99 -16.14 16.76 12.54
N LEU A 100 -16.33 17.63 11.54
CA LEU A 100 -15.58 17.59 10.30
C LEU A 100 -14.63 18.78 10.20
N ILE A 101 -13.33 18.49 10.11
CA ILE A 101 -12.28 19.45 9.88
C ILE A 101 -11.74 19.25 8.47
N LYS A 102 -11.78 20.31 7.65
CA LYS A 102 -11.14 20.36 6.35
C LYS A 102 -9.91 21.25 6.46
N ALA A 103 -8.77 20.77 5.97
CA ALA A 103 -7.54 21.55 5.86
C ALA A 103 -7.11 21.65 4.40
N THR A 104 -6.66 22.83 3.99
CA THR A 104 -6.24 23.10 2.60
C THR A 104 -4.95 23.91 2.55
N GLY A 105 -4.15 23.63 1.51
CA GLY A 105 -2.88 24.30 1.20
C GLY A 105 -1.70 23.77 2.02
N ASN A 106 -0.76 23.10 1.35
CA ASN A 106 0.47 22.56 1.96
C ASN A 106 0.24 21.75 3.24
N VAL A 107 -0.75 20.89 3.22
CA VAL A 107 -1.18 20.16 4.42
C VAL A 107 -0.15 19.12 4.84
N VAL A 108 0.23 19.19 6.11
CA VAL A 108 1.05 18.16 6.79
C VAL A 108 0.29 17.68 8.01
N LEU A 109 0.01 16.39 8.05
CA LEU A 109 -0.58 15.73 9.22
C LEU A 109 0.46 14.85 9.90
N TYR A 110 0.49 14.95 11.23
CA TYR A 110 1.25 14.07 12.11
C TYR A 110 0.30 13.34 13.04
N ASP A 111 0.26 12.02 12.97
CA ASP A 111 -0.39 11.14 13.94
C ASP A 111 0.70 10.52 14.81
N LYS A 112 0.84 10.99 16.05
CA LYS A 112 1.91 10.54 16.96
C LYS A 112 1.67 9.12 17.46
N ILE A 113 0.41 8.71 17.65
CA ILE A 113 0.06 7.36 18.14
C ILE A 113 0.37 6.31 17.07
N LYS A 114 0.10 6.63 15.80
CA LYS A 114 0.31 5.70 14.68
C LYS A 114 1.66 5.88 14.01
N ASN A 115 2.48 6.82 14.51
CA ASN A 115 3.75 7.21 13.92
C ASN A 115 3.63 7.44 12.39
N ALA A 116 2.54 8.14 12.01
CA ALA A 116 2.18 8.38 10.62
C ALA A 116 2.33 9.86 10.29
N LYS A 117 2.94 10.15 9.14
CA LYS A 117 3.09 11.49 8.60
C LYS A 117 2.53 11.53 7.18
N ILE A 118 1.63 12.47 6.90
CA ILE A 118 0.92 12.57 5.62
C ILE A 118 1.10 13.97 5.06
N TYR A 119 1.55 14.06 3.82
CA TYR A 119 1.68 15.29 3.04
C TYR A 119 0.68 15.28 1.89
N THR A 120 -0.11 16.33 1.78
CA THR A 120 -1.11 16.49 0.73
C THR A 120 -1.48 17.97 0.55
N ASN A 121 -2.39 18.29 -0.37
CA ASN A 121 -2.89 19.65 -0.50
C ASN A 121 -4.26 19.86 0.14
N GLU A 122 -5.05 18.81 0.33
CA GLU A 122 -6.39 18.88 0.90
C GLU A 122 -6.69 17.62 1.71
N ILE A 123 -7.23 17.82 2.92
CA ILE A 123 -7.55 16.73 3.85
C ILE A 123 -8.91 16.98 4.50
N TYR A 124 -9.64 15.92 4.77
CA TYR A 124 -10.86 15.89 5.54
C TYR A 124 -10.65 14.96 6.74
N TYR A 125 -10.69 15.51 7.93
CA TYR A 125 -10.63 14.75 9.18
C TYR A 125 -12.01 14.71 9.81
N ASN A 126 -12.66 13.54 9.80
CA ASN A 126 -13.87 13.26 10.56
C ASN A 126 -13.48 12.69 11.92
N LYS A 127 -13.55 13.52 12.94
CA LYS A 127 -13.12 13.18 14.29
C LYS A 127 -14.01 12.08 14.90
N GLY A 128 -15.32 12.16 14.75
CA GLY A 128 -16.27 11.18 15.30
C GLY A 128 -16.12 9.78 14.72
N LYS A 129 -15.62 9.65 13.49
CA LYS A 129 -15.34 8.37 12.83
C LYS A 129 -13.88 7.93 12.92
N GLU A 130 -12.99 8.79 13.39
CA GLU A 130 -11.55 8.62 13.34
C GLU A 130 -11.04 8.33 11.90
N GLU A 131 -11.64 8.99 10.90
CA GLU A 131 -11.32 8.84 9.50
C GLU A 131 -10.67 10.11 8.96
N ILE A 132 -9.57 9.91 8.23
CA ILE A 132 -8.86 10.97 7.53
C ILE A 132 -8.83 10.62 6.05
N TYR A 133 -9.38 11.50 5.22
CA TYR A 133 -9.40 11.35 3.77
C TYR A 133 -8.60 12.46 3.12
N THR A 134 -7.65 12.10 2.25
CA THR A 134 -6.88 13.07 1.46
C THR A 134 -7.48 13.20 0.07
N LYS A 135 -7.44 14.39 -0.51
CA LYS A 135 -7.86 14.63 -1.88
C LYS A 135 -6.68 15.03 -2.76
N GLY A 136 -6.47 14.27 -3.85
CA GLY A 136 -5.34 14.46 -4.75
C GLY A 136 -4.07 13.73 -4.29
N LYS A 137 -2.92 14.18 -4.82
CA LYS A 137 -1.61 13.54 -4.54
C LYS A 137 -1.30 13.54 -3.05
N THR A 138 -0.86 12.40 -2.57
CA THR A 138 -0.58 12.16 -1.16
C THR A 138 0.70 11.35 -1.01
N ASN A 139 1.59 11.82 -0.12
CA ASN A 139 2.77 11.08 0.31
C ASN A 139 2.61 10.78 1.80
N SER A 140 2.67 9.51 2.16
CA SER A 140 2.58 9.08 3.57
C SER A 140 3.84 8.34 3.96
N THR A 141 4.30 8.56 5.19
CA THR A 141 5.42 7.82 5.80
C THR A 141 4.93 7.22 7.10
N ILE A 142 5.17 5.92 7.30
CA ILE A 142 4.81 5.18 8.51
C ILE A 142 6.09 4.66 9.14
N ASP A 143 6.25 4.87 10.45
CA ASP A 143 7.43 4.47 11.25
C ASP A 143 8.78 4.94 10.63
N GLU A 144 8.75 6.03 9.84
CA GLU A 144 9.90 6.55 9.09
C GLU A 144 10.53 5.57 8.09
N GLU A 145 9.98 4.37 7.93
CA GLU A 145 10.55 3.27 7.18
C GLU A 145 9.74 2.89 5.93
N ILE A 146 8.42 3.04 6.00
CA ILE A 146 7.52 2.69 4.90
C ILE A 146 6.99 3.96 4.26
N THR A 147 7.24 4.14 2.98
CA THR A 147 6.76 5.29 2.22
C THR A 147 5.68 4.86 1.24
N ILE A 148 4.55 5.58 1.23
CA ILE A 148 3.42 5.34 0.34
C ILE A 148 3.15 6.61 -0.46
N LYS A 149 3.25 6.52 -1.78
CA LYS A 149 2.87 7.59 -2.72
C LYS A 149 1.61 7.16 -3.44
N SER A 150 0.55 7.95 -3.32
CA SER A 150 -0.76 7.62 -3.89
C SER A 150 -1.58 8.89 -4.15
N SER A 151 -2.86 8.72 -4.38
CA SER A 151 -3.85 9.80 -4.42
C SER A 151 -5.11 9.34 -3.72
N ASN A 152 -5.85 10.28 -3.13
CA ASN A 152 -7.14 10.02 -2.48
C ASN A 152 -7.04 8.88 -1.44
N VAL A 153 -6.13 9.04 -0.51
CA VAL A 153 -5.86 8.04 0.55
C VAL A 153 -6.90 8.18 1.65
N LEU A 154 -7.44 7.04 2.07
CA LEU A 154 -8.29 6.92 3.24
C LEU A 154 -7.50 6.25 4.37
N PHE A 155 -7.33 6.98 5.46
CA PHE A 155 -6.74 6.48 6.70
C PHE A 155 -7.84 6.30 7.75
N ARG A 156 -8.12 5.04 8.13
CA ARG A 156 -9.01 4.68 9.24
C ARG A 156 -8.16 4.37 10.45
N ARG A 157 -8.14 5.29 11.40
CA ARG A 157 -7.31 5.20 12.61
C ARG A 157 -7.75 4.09 13.56
N ASN A 158 -9.07 3.92 13.71
CA ASN A 158 -9.66 2.84 14.49
C ASN A 158 -9.37 1.45 13.96
N GLU A 159 -9.27 1.30 12.62
CA GLU A 159 -8.88 0.05 11.96
C GLU A 159 -7.36 -0.11 11.78
N ASN A 160 -6.56 0.92 12.05
CA ASN A 160 -5.13 0.99 11.74
C ASN A 160 -4.82 0.73 10.27
N THR A 161 -5.62 1.28 9.33
CA THR A 161 -5.48 0.99 7.90
C THR A 161 -5.35 2.24 7.04
N LEU A 162 -4.41 2.22 6.09
CA LEU A 162 -4.36 3.14 4.96
C LEU A 162 -4.78 2.42 3.70
N SER A 163 -5.58 3.06 2.85
CA SER A 163 -6.02 2.46 1.59
C SER A 163 -6.24 3.51 0.51
N SER A 164 -6.08 3.08 -0.75
CA SER A 164 -6.50 3.83 -1.92
C SER A 164 -6.85 2.88 -3.06
N SER A 165 -7.81 3.27 -3.87
CA SER A 165 -8.15 2.60 -5.13
C SER A 165 -7.42 3.22 -6.34
N ASN A 166 -6.49 4.11 -6.11
CA ASN A 166 -5.70 4.76 -7.15
C ASN A 166 -4.31 4.12 -7.27
N SER A 167 -3.70 4.29 -8.44
CA SER A 167 -2.32 3.83 -8.68
C SER A 167 -1.38 4.38 -7.60
N SER A 168 -0.58 3.48 -7.05
CA SER A 168 0.21 3.73 -5.86
C SER A 168 1.61 3.12 -5.96
N GLU A 169 2.55 3.73 -5.27
CA GLU A 169 3.88 3.21 -5.05
C GLU A 169 4.12 3.07 -3.55
N VAL A 170 4.46 1.86 -3.11
CA VAL A 170 4.85 1.58 -1.73
C VAL A 170 6.31 1.15 -1.71
N GLN A 171 7.10 1.75 -0.83
CA GLN A 171 8.48 1.37 -0.59
C GLN A 171 8.62 0.84 0.84
N ASP A 172 9.12 -0.37 0.98
CA ASP A 172 9.32 -1.02 2.29
C ASP A 172 10.68 -0.67 2.94
N LYS A 173 10.90 -1.19 4.15
CA LYS A 173 12.16 -1.05 4.93
C LYS A 173 13.40 -1.52 4.17
N GLN A 174 13.27 -2.48 3.25
CA GLN A 174 14.34 -3.00 2.42
C GLN A 174 14.52 -2.22 1.11
N LYS A 175 13.81 -1.09 0.94
CA LYS A 175 13.81 -0.27 -0.28
C LYS A 175 13.21 -0.98 -1.50
N ARG A 176 12.47 -2.09 -1.32
CA ARG A 176 11.71 -2.71 -2.41
C ARG A 176 10.55 -1.82 -2.80
N LEU A 177 10.37 -1.65 -4.10
CA LEU A 177 9.32 -0.82 -4.67
C LEU A 177 8.18 -1.70 -5.21
N TYR A 178 6.99 -1.50 -4.64
CA TYR A 178 5.74 -2.12 -5.06
C TYR A 178 4.92 -1.07 -5.83
N LYS A 179 4.65 -1.32 -7.10
CA LYS A 179 3.70 -0.53 -7.91
C LYS A 179 2.39 -1.26 -7.97
N LEU A 180 1.28 -0.59 -7.63
CA LEU A 180 -0.03 -1.21 -7.45
C LEU A 180 -1.12 -0.32 -8.05
N ASP A 181 -2.20 -0.91 -8.53
CA ASP A 181 -3.38 -0.14 -8.97
C ASP A 181 -4.26 0.27 -7.78
N SER A 182 -4.28 -0.56 -6.74
CA SER A 182 -4.93 -0.25 -5.46
C SER A 182 -4.18 -0.90 -4.31
N PHE A 183 -4.31 -0.32 -3.11
CA PHE A 183 -3.72 -0.93 -1.91
C PHE A 183 -4.60 -0.80 -0.68
N LYS A 184 -4.41 -1.70 0.28
CA LYS A 184 -4.76 -1.56 1.70
C LYS A 184 -3.54 -1.99 2.53
N TYR A 185 -3.05 -1.09 3.36
CA TYR A 185 -1.95 -1.32 4.27
C TYR A 185 -2.46 -1.36 5.72
N PHE A 186 -2.15 -2.42 6.44
CA PHE A 186 -2.47 -2.61 7.85
C PHE A 186 -1.23 -2.24 8.66
N ILE A 187 -1.29 -1.14 9.40
CA ILE A 187 -0.13 -0.54 10.06
C ILE A 187 0.45 -1.48 11.12
N THR A 188 -0.39 -1.98 12.03
CA THR A 188 0.05 -2.81 13.16
C THR A 188 0.65 -4.14 12.73
N GLU A 189 0.06 -4.75 11.71
CA GLU A 189 0.50 -6.05 11.18
C GLU A 189 1.65 -5.91 10.17
N GLU A 190 1.93 -4.70 9.68
CA GLU A 190 2.83 -4.43 8.56
C GLU A 190 2.45 -5.27 7.32
N LEU A 191 1.15 -5.43 7.07
CA LEU A 191 0.62 -6.22 5.96
C LEU A 191 0.17 -5.32 4.83
N LEU A 192 0.74 -5.50 3.65
CA LEU A 192 0.35 -4.81 2.41
C LEU A 192 -0.48 -5.76 1.54
N LYS A 193 -1.72 -5.36 1.22
CA LYS A 193 -2.55 -5.99 0.20
C LYS A 193 -2.60 -5.09 -1.03
N GLY A 194 -2.45 -5.65 -2.23
CA GLY A 194 -2.52 -4.87 -3.46
C GLY A 194 -3.09 -5.64 -4.64
N THR A 195 -3.55 -4.89 -5.65
CA THR A 195 -4.00 -5.40 -6.94
C THR A 195 -3.09 -4.95 -8.07
N ASN A 196 -2.95 -5.79 -9.10
CA ASN A 196 -2.06 -5.57 -10.25
C ASN A 196 -0.65 -5.13 -9.83
N VAL A 197 -0.10 -5.90 -8.88
CA VAL A 197 1.17 -5.58 -8.23
C VAL A 197 2.33 -5.86 -9.17
N LYS A 198 3.23 -4.89 -9.32
CA LYS A 198 4.51 -5.03 -10.03
C LYS A 198 5.64 -4.76 -9.05
N ILE A 199 6.61 -5.69 -8.98
CA ILE A 199 7.81 -5.59 -8.15
C ILE A 199 9.02 -5.88 -9.03
N PHE A 200 10.12 -5.17 -8.77
CA PHE A 200 11.45 -5.49 -9.28
C PHE A 200 12.31 -5.96 -8.12
N ASP A 201 12.94 -7.11 -8.28
CA ASP A 201 13.91 -7.56 -7.30
C ASP A 201 15.32 -7.02 -7.57
N ILE A 202 16.26 -7.37 -6.70
CA ILE A 202 17.66 -6.93 -6.79
C ILE A 202 18.38 -7.45 -8.06
N THR A 203 17.87 -8.52 -8.68
CA THR A 203 18.38 -9.07 -9.93
C THR A 203 17.73 -8.46 -11.17
N ASN A 204 16.82 -7.48 -10.96
CA ASN A 204 15.96 -6.87 -11.98
C ASN A 204 14.99 -7.86 -12.64
N ASP A 205 14.65 -8.96 -11.95
CA ASP A 205 13.52 -9.79 -12.34
C ASP A 205 12.22 -9.06 -12.05
N GLU A 206 11.28 -9.15 -12.99
CA GLU A 206 9.98 -8.51 -12.87
C GLU A 206 8.93 -9.52 -12.36
N TYR A 207 8.28 -9.18 -11.25
CA TYR A 207 7.17 -9.93 -10.70
C TYR A 207 5.87 -9.19 -10.93
N PHE A 208 4.89 -9.85 -11.52
CA PHE A 208 3.53 -9.35 -11.69
C PHE A 208 2.55 -10.27 -10.97
N MET A 209 1.61 -9.71 -10.24
CA MET A 209 0.59 -10.45 -9.50
C MET A 209 -0.74 -9.72 -9.63
N LYS A 210 -1.81 -10.46 -9.96
CA LYS A 210 -3.15 -9.85 -10.01
C LYS A 210 -3.63 -9.41 -8.63
N GLU A 211 -3.36 -10.25 -7.62
CA GLU A 211 -3.54 -9.92 -6.21
C GLU A 211 -2.28 -10.35 -5.45
N GLY A 212 -1.79 -9.48 -4.57
CA GLY A 212 -0.65 -9.75 -3.70
C GLY A 212 -0.93 -9.40 -2.24
N PHE A 213 -0.44 -10.24 -1.34
CA PHE A 213 -0.42 -10.03 0.11
C PHE A 213 1.02 -10.16 0.58
N PHE A 214 1.54 -9.13 1.22
CA PHE A 214 2.94 -9.03 1.62
C PHE A 214 3.01 -8.74 3.12
N ASP A 215 3.49 -9.71 3.88
CA ASP A 215 3.87 -9.53 5.29
C ASP A 215 5.28 -8.93 5.29
N LEU A 216 5.35 -7.61 5.42
CA LEU A 216 6.62 -6.87 5.32
C LEU A 216 7.51 -7.14 6.54
N LYS A 217 6.91 -7.47 7.69
CA LYS A 217 7.62 -7.83 8.93
C LYS A 217 8.29 -9.19 8.83
N LYS A 218 7.56 -10.21 8.34
CA LYS A 218 8.07 -11.59 8.19
C LYS A 218 8.75 -11.85 6.85
N LYS A 219 8.73 -10.87 5.92
CA LYS A 219 9.27 -10.98 4.56
C LYS A 219 8.65 -12.14 3.77
N LYS A 220 7.33 -12.36 3.95
CA LYS A 220 6.58 -13.41 3.27
C LYS A 220 5.53 -12.81 2.36
N PHE A 221 5.19 -13.54 1.32
CA PHE A 221 4.11 -13.14 0.43
C PHE A 221 3.22 -14.32 0.04
N SER A 222 2.00 -13.99 -0.38
CA SER A 222 1.13 -14.85 -1.15
C SER A 222 0.49 -14.08 -2.29
N ALA A 223 0.26 -14.73 -3.42
CA ALA A 223 -0.20 -14.07 -4.63
C ALA A 223 -1.12 -14.97 -5.46
N LYS A 224 -1.96 -14.32 -6.26
CA LYS A 224 -2.73 -14.95 -7.34
C LYS A 224 -2.22 -14.44 -8.69
N ASP A 225 -2.29 -15.32 -9.69
CA ASP A 225 -1.89 -15.04 -11.08
C ASP A 225 -0.48 -14.42 -11.15
N LEU A 226 0.48 -15.14 -10.54
CA LEU A 226 1.89 -14.74 -10.56
C LEU A 226 2.47 -14.92 -11.96
N LYS A 227 3.22 -13.92 -12.40
CA LYS A 227 4.10 -13.98 -13.56
C LYS A 227 5.46 -13.42 -13.17
N ILE A 228 6.53 -14.20 -13.37
CA ILE A 228 7.91 -13.79 -13.21
C ILE A 228 8.54 -13.70 -14.60
N ASN A 229 9.06 -12.55 -14.97
CA ASN A 229 9.92 -12.39 -16.14
C ASN A 229 11.35 -12.28 -15.64
N PHE A 230 12.16 -13.27 -15.95
CA PHE A 230 13.57 -13.23 -15.62
C PHE A 230 14.31 -12.24 -16.55
N LYS A 231 15.40 -11.66 -16.06
CA LYS A 231 16.20 -10.72 -16.82
C LYS A 231 16.75 -11.38 -18.09
N LYS A 232 16.66 -10.69 -19.24
CA LYS A 232 17.00 -11.24 -20.56
C LYS A 232 18.49 -11.54 -20.77
N ASP A 233 19.37 -10.75 -20.15
CA ASP A 233 20.82 -10.81 -20.40
C ASP A 233 21.51 -12.06 -19.81
N LEU A 234 20.72 -12.92 -19.11
CA LEU A 234 21.23 -14.12 -18.46
C LEU A 234 21.44 -15.31 -19.42
N PHE A 235 20.83 -15.26 -20.58
CA PHE A 235 21.03 -16.22 -21.65
C PHE A 235 21.69 -15.47 -22.80
N ASP A 236 22.86 -15.88 -23.25
CA ASP A 236 23.62 -15.26 -24.36
C ASP A 236 22.82 -15.08 -25.67
N ASP A 237 21.56 -15.46 -25.69
CA ASP A 237 20.66 -15.32 -26.84
C ASP A 237 19.52 -14.33 -26.50
N ILE A 238 19.58 -13.13 -27.12
CA ILE A 238 18.54 -12.09 -27.10
C ILE A 238 17.13 -12.61 -27.49
N LYS A 239 17.08 -13.81 -28.11
CA LYS A 239 15.84 -14.46 -28.55
C LYS A 239 15.10 -15.16 -27.41
N ASN A 240 15.69 -15.38 -26.24
CA ASN A 240 15.08 -16.03 -25.10
C ASN A 240 14.35 -15.04 -24.19
N ASP A 241 13.10 -15.38 -23.82
CA ASP A 241 12.29 -14.64 -22.86
C ASP A 241 11.86 -15.57 -21.70
N PRO A 242 12.78 -15.95 -20.79
CA PRO A 242 12.47 -16.88 -19.71
C PRO A 242 11.42 -16.31 -18.78
N ARG A 243 10.37 -17.12 -18.54
CA ARG A 243 9.25 -16.71 -17.68
C ARG A 243 8.62 -17.88 -16.96
N LEU A 244 8.11 -17.56 -15.78
CA LEU A 244 7.40 -18.49 -14.91
C LEU A 244 6.02 -17.91 -14.60
N LEU A 245 5.01 -18.71 -14.80
CA LEU A 245 3.59 -18.35 -14.53
C LEU A 245 3.06 -19.27 -13.45
N GLY A 246 2.09 -18.81 -12.66
CA GLY A 246 1.42 -19.63 -11.67
C GLY A 246 0.08 -19.09 -11.25
N VAL A 247 -0.88 -19.97 -11.00
CA VAL A 247 -2.23 -19.57 -10.53
C VAL A 247 -2.16 -19.03 -9.12
N THR A 248 -1.40 -19.69 -8.24
CA THR A 248 -1.14 -19.20 -6.89
C THR A 248 0.33 -19.37 -6.56
N ALA A 249 0.85 -18.41 -5.80
CA ALA A 249 2.21 -18.46 -5.30
C ALA A 249 2.28 -18.03 -3.83
N SER A 250 3.28 -18.53 -3.12
CA SER A 250 3.63 -18.08 -1.79
C SER A 250 5.12 -18.29 -1.56
N GLY A 251 5.70 -17.55 -0.66
CA GLY A 251 7.12 -17.72 -0.35
C GLY A 251 7.69 -16.58 0.47
N ASP A 252 9.01 -16.52 0.43
CA ASP A 252 9.85 -15.50 1.04
C ASP A 252 10.94 -15.05 0.05
N ASP A 253 11.94 -14.32 0.53
CA ASP A 253 13.02 -13.80 -0.31
C ASP A 253 13.86 -14.92 -0.98
N ASN A 254 13.91 -16.12 -0.39
CA ASN A 254 14.74 -17.24 -0.83
C ASN A 254 13.95 -18.36 -1.52
N ASN A 255 12.68 -18.53 -1.17
CA ASN A 255 11.88 -19.67 -1.62
C ASN A 255 10.54 -19.21 -2.18
N ILE A 256 10.22 -19.61 -3.39
CA ILE A 256 8.93 -19.35 -4.02
C ILE A 256 8.29 -20.69 -4.38
N PHE A 257 7.09 -20.93 -3.85
CA PHE A 257 6.25 -22.09 -4.13
C PHE A 257 5.10 -21.67 -5.02
N ILE A 258 4.95 -22.33 -6.15
CA ILE A 258 3.95 -22.01 -7.17
C ILE A 258 3.10 -23.24 -7.44
N LYS A 259 1.78 -23.07 -7.48
CA LYS A 259 0.82 -24.12 -7.86
C LYS A 259 0.31 -23.85 -9.26
N LYS A 260 0.13 -24.95 -10.02
CA LYS A 260 -0.29 -24.91 -11.43
C LYS A 260 0.60 -23.97 -12.23
N GLY A 261 1.90 -24.26 -12.20
CA GLY A 261 2.91 -23.42 -12.80
C GLY A 261 3.25 -23.80 -14.23
N VAL A 262 3.69 -22.81 -15.00
CA VAL A 262 4.18 -22.96 -16.38
C VAL A 262 5.49 -22.26 -16.53
N PHE A 263 6.51 -22.93 -17.04
CA PHE A 263 7.81 -22.35 -17.39
C PHE A 263 8.08 -22.47 -18.88
N THR A 264 8.62 -21.42 -19.49
CA THR A 264 9.12 -21.42 -20.87
C THR A 264 10.18 -20.34 -21.06
N THR A 265 11.05 -20.53 -22.05
CA THR A 265 12.02 -19.50 -22.51
C THR A 265 11.65 -18.93 -23.88
N CYS A 266 10.57 -19.38 -24.50
CA CYS A 266 10.14 -18.91 -25.82
C CYS A 266 9.77 -17.42 -25.79
N LYS A 267 9.81 -16.76 -26.96
CA LYS A 267 9.48 -15.33 -27.07
C LYS A 267 8.08 -15.03 -26.55
N LYS A 268 7.91 -13.85 -25.92
CA LYS A 268 6.59 -13.36 -25.45
C LYS A 268 5.62 -13.10 -26.61
N THR A 269 6.14 -12.84 -27.81
CA THR A 269 5.37 -12.60 -29.03
C THR A 269 4.73 -13.88 -29.59
N ASP A 270 5.23 -15.05 -29.21
CA ASP A 270 4.72 -16.33 -29.66
C ASP A 270 3.39 -16.62 -28.94
N LYS A 271 2.29 -16.63 -29.68
CA LYS A 271 0.94 -16.92 -29.14
C LYS A 271 0.87 -18.31 -28.52
N CYS A 272 1.57 -19.29 -29.12
CA CYS A 272 1.73 -20.63 -28.60
C CYS A 272 3.23 -20.91 -28.51
N PRO A 273 3.84 -20.95 -27.31
CA PRO A 273 5.26 -21.21 -27.19
C PRO A 273 5.58 -22.61 -27.75
N PRO A 274 6.63 -22.74 -28.61
CA PRO A 274 7.04 -24.04 -29.17
C PRO A 274 7.24 -25.12 -28.12
N TRP A 275 7.64 -24.74 -26.91
CA TRP A 275 7.72 -25.65 -25.78
C TRP A 275 7.42 -24.94 -24.45
N LYS A 276 6.86 -25.69 -23.53
CA LYS A 276 6.64 -25.26 -22.14
C LYS A 276 6.63 -26.45 -21.19
N VAL A 277 7.03 -26.22 -19.96
CA VAL A 277 6.87 -27.17 -18.86
C VAL A 277 5.64 -26.75 -18.05
N VAL A 278 4.67 -27.61 -17.96
CA VAL A 278 3.46 -27.44 -17.15
C VAL A 278 3.55 -28.33 -15.93
N ALA A 279 3.51 -27.79 -14.72
CA ALA A 279 3.68 -28.57 -13.50
C ALA A 279 2.57 -28.29 -12.48
N LYS A 280 2.23 -29.31 -11.67
CA LYS A 280 1.31 -29.15 -10.56
C LYS A 280 1.91 -28.25 -9.47
N GLU A 281 3.20 -28.43 -9.20
CA GLU A 281 3.97 -27.64 -8.23
C GLU A 281 5.33 -27.27 -8.79
N ILE A 282 5.74 -26.01 -8.54
CA ILE A 282 7.10 -25.53 -8.85
C ILE A 282 7.65 -24.91 -7.58
N HIS A 283 8.90 -25.22 -7.26
CA HIS A 283 9.66 -24.64 -6.17
C HIS A 283 10.91 -23.96 -6.74
N HIS A 284 11.00 -22.66 -6.64
CA HIS A 284 12.16 -21.86 -6.97
C HIS A 284 12.96 -21.59 -5.70
N ASP A 285 14.08 -22.27 -5.53
CA ASP A 285 15.04 -22.11 -4.45
C ASP A 285 16.17 -21.19 -4.93
N LYS A 286 16.07 -19.91 -4.58
CA LYS A 286 17.05 -18.88 -4.99
C LYS A 286 18.41 -19.10 -4.32
N SER A 287 18.44 -19.62 -3.09
CA SER A 287 19.69 -19.89 -2.36
C SER A 287 20.50 -20.98 -3.05
N LYS A 288 19.84 -22.03 -3.55
CA LYS A 288 20.46 -23.11 -4.31
C LYS A 288 20.49 -22.85 -5.82
N LYS A 289 19.97 -21.71 -6.24
CA LYS A 289 19.84 -21.33 -7.66
C LYS A 289 19.22 -22.45 -8.49
N ARG A 290 18.07 -22.97 -8.04
CA ARG A 290 17.45 -24.15 -8.63
C ARG A 290 15.93 -24.02 -8.69
N ILE A 291 15.35 -24.42 -9.83
CA ILE A 291 13.91 -24.54 -10.03
C ILE A 291 13.56 -26.04 -10.10
N THR A 292 12.74 -26.50 -9.16
CA THR A 292 12.29 -27.89 -9.04
C THR A 292 10.81 -28.00 -9.40
N TYR A 293 10.45 -29.01 -10.17
CA TYR A 293 9.12 -29.30 -10.65
C TYR A 293 8.62 -30.62 -10.11
N LYS A 294 7.33 -30.69 -9.74
CA LYS A 294 6.65 -31.93 -9.38
C LYS A 294 5.43 -32.12 -10.26
N ASN A 295 5.21 -33.37 -10.70
CA ASN A 295 4.13 -33.76 -11.61
C ASN A 295 4.08 -32.82 -12.83
N ALA A 296 5.13 -32.87 -13.62
CA ALA A 296 5.36 -31.97 -14.73
C ALA A 296 5.24 -32.67 -16.08
N TRP A 297 4.71 -31.96 -17.06
CA TRP A 297 4.65 -32.33 -18.45
C TRP A 297 5.47 -31.37 -19.29
N LEU A 298 6.34 -31.91 -20.14
CA LEU A 298 6.89 -31.15 -21.25
C LEU A 298 5.88 -31.15 -22.38
N ASN A 299 5.42 -29.96 -22.75
CA ASN A 299 4.51 -29.76 -23.87
C ASN A 299 5.28 -29.17 -25.04
N VAL A 300 5.05 -29.70 -26.24
CA VAL A 300 5.51 -29.16 -27.51
C VAL A 300 4.31 -28.78 -28.32
N TYR A 301 4.17 -27.50 -28.71
CA TYR A 301 2.98 -26.93 -29.34
C TYR A 301 1.67 -27.36 -28.63
N ASP A 302 1.65 -27.22 -27.30
CA ASP A 302 0.54 -27.59 -26.40
C ASP A 302 0.25 -29.10 -26.27
N VAL A 303 0.93 -29.97 -27.00
CA VAL A 303 0.80 -31.42 -26.87
C VAL A 303 1.74 -31.94 -25.78
N PRO A 304 1.25 -32.65 -24.75
CA PRO A 304 2.10 -33.24 -23.72
C PRO A 304 2.87 -34.42 -24.32
N VAL A 305 4.21 -34.34 -24.28
CA VAL A 305 5.09 -35.35 -24.91
C VAL A 305 5.89 -36.17 -23.90
N VAL A 306 6.29 -35.58 -22.76
CA VAL A 306 7.06 -36.28 -21.73
C VAL A 306 6.55 -35.89 -20.33
N TYR A 307 6.35 -36.92 -19.49
CA TYR A 307 5.98 -36.74 -18.08
C TYR A 307 7.19 -36.92 -17.17
N PHE A 308 7.34 -36.02 -16.22
CA PHE A 308 8.34 -36.07 -15.17
C PHE A 308 7.66 -36.06 -13.78
N PRO A 309 7.75 -37.14 -12.99
CA PRO A 309 7.27 -37.12 -11.61
C PRO A 309 7.93 -36.01 -10.78
N LYS A 310 9.25 -35.86 -10.97
CA LYS A 310 10.09 -34.81 -10.40
C LYS A 310 11.30 -34.55 -11.27
N PHE A 311 11.60 -33.30 -11.55
CA PHE A 311 12.86 -32.91 -12.16
C PHE A 311 13.25 -31.51 -11.70
N PHE A 312 14.46 -31.10 -12.00
CA PHE A 312 14.93 -29.74 -11.73
C PHE A 312 15.87 -29.27 -12.84
N HIS A 313 15.99 -27.97 -12.94
CA HIS A 313 17.03 -27.31 -13.71
C HIS A 313 17.59 -26.12 -12.93
N PRO A 314 18.79 -25.62 -13.31
CA PRO A 314 19.35 -24.42 -12.71
C PRO A 314 18.43 -23.23 -12.94
N ASP A 315 18.48 -22.31 -11.99
CA ASP A 315 17.91 -20.97 -12.14
C ASP A 315 18.59 -20.27 -13.34
N PRO A 316 17.88 -19.43 -14.11
CA PRO A 316 18.46 -18.67 -15.22
C PRO A 316 19.71 -17.84 -14.89
N THR A 317 19.94 -17.52 -13.62
CA THR A 317 21.14 -16.78 -13.16
C THR A 317 22.41 -17.64 -13.11
N VAL A 318 22.30 -18.96 -13.29
CA VAL A 318 23.45 -19.88 -13.25
C VAL A 318 24.13 -19.94 -14.61
N ILE A 319 25.35 -19.46 -14.68
CA ILE A 319 26.13 -19.40 -15.94
C ILE A 319 26.61 -20.80 -16.39
N ARG A 320 27.01 -21.67 -15.44
CA ARG A 320 27.50 -23.01 -15.68
C ARG A 320 27.00 -24.01 -14.66
N GLN A 321 26.43 -25.11 -15.10
CA GLN A 321 26.06 -26.24 -14.27
C GLN A 321 26.22 -27.57 -15.00
N SER A 322 26.66 -28.59 -14.28
CA SER A 322 26.70 -29.96 -14.79
C SER A 322 25.32 -30.47 -15.15
N GLY A 323 25.17 -31.11 -16.29
CA GLY A 323 23.89 -31.65 -16.73
C GLY A 323 23.94 -32.23 -18.12
N PHE A 324 22.88 -32.92 -18.50
CA PHE A 324 22.71 -33.43 -19.87
C PHE A 324 22.51 -32.27 -20.85
N LEU A 325 23.27 -32.28 -21.92
CA LEU A 325 23.09 -31.39 -23.06
C LEU A 325 22.01 -31.95 -24.00
N ARG A 326 21.64 -31.15 -25.01
CA ARG A 326 20.63 -31.55 -25.98
C ARG A 326 21.01 -32.89 -26.63
N PRO A 327 20.16 -33.91 -26.52
CA PRO A 327 20.37 -35.15 -27.21
C PRO A 327 20.29 -34.96 -28.75
N ASN A 328 21.12 -35.65 -29.47
CA ASN A 328 21.11 -35.64 -30.93
C ASN A 328 20.83 -37.07 -31.44
N ILE A 329 19.83 -37.14 -32.32
CA ILE A 329 19.51 -38.40 -33.01
C ILE A 329 20.12 -38.30 -34.41
N SER A 330 21.03 -39.19 -34.76
CA SER A 330 21.58 -39.29 -36.06
C SER A 330 21.25 -40.65 -36.70
N ASN A 331 21.10 -40.66 -38.01
CA ASN A 331 20.93 -41.86 -38.80
C ASN A 331 22.08 -41.88 -39.83
N THR A 332 22.91 -42.88 -39.75
CA THR A 332 24.05 -43.06 -40.70
C THR A 332 23.93 -44.40 -41.35
N ASP A 333 24.35 -44.49 -42.62
CA ASP A 333 24.23 -45.72 -43.38
C ASP A 333 25.12 -46.87 -42.84
N THR A 334 26.17 -46.52 -42.09
CA THR A 334 27.12 -47.47 -41.49
C THR A 334 26.75 -47.92 -40.08
N LEU A 335 26.15 -47.04 -39.27
CA LEU A 335 25.84 -47.31 -37.85
C LEU A 335 24.36 -47.36 -37.55
N GLY A 336 23.49 -47.12 -38.54
CA GLY A 336 22.05 -47.04 -38.32
C GLY A 336 21.63 -45.83 -37.46
N ARG A 337 20.56 -45.99 -36.71
CA ARG A 337 20.05 -44.93 -35.79
C ARG A 337 20.83 -44.93 -34.51
N SER A 338 21.44 -43.78 -34.19
CA SER A 338 22.17 -43.56 -32.94
C SER A 338 21.58 -42.39 -32.14
N LEU A 339 21.55 -42.53 -30.84
CA LEU A 339 21.17 -41.48 -29.89
C LEU A 339 22.43 -41.04 -29.13
N TYR A 340 22.85 -39.81 -29.35
CA TYR A 340 23.97 -39.20 -28.64
C TYR A 340 23.41 -38.26 -27.52
N THR A 341 23.71 -38.58 -26.25
CA THR A 341 23.30 -37.81 -25.10
C THR A 341 24.54 -37.31 -24.35
N PRO A 342 25.09 -36.13 -24.73
CA PRO A 342 26.26 -35.59 -24.06
C PRO A 342 25.93 -35.12 -22.65
N TYR A 343 26.85 -35.31 -21.73
CA TYR A 343 26.81 -34.80 -20.38
C TYR A 343 27.90 -33.77 -20.17
N PHE A 344 27.53 -32.56 -19.79
CA PHE A 344 28.46 -31.50 -19.43
C PHE A 344 28.80 -31.59 -17.97
N PHE A 345 30.07 -31.68 -17.62
CA PHE A 345 30.54 -31.73 -16.23
C PHE A 345 31.35 -30.46 -15.93
N VAL A 346 30.88 -29.70 -14.91
CA VAL A 346 31.59 -28.51 -14.42
C VAL A 346 32.61 -28.93 -13.40
N ILE A 347 33.90 -28.76 -13.72
CA ILE A 347 35.04 -29.04 -12.83
C ILE A 347 35.31 -27.85 -11.92
N ASP A 348 35.18 -26.63 -12.46
CA ASP A 348 35.35 -25.38 -11.73
C ASP A 348 34.41 -24.32 -12.34
N GLN A 349 33.89 -23.44 -11.49
CA GLN A 349 32.97 -22.35 -11.94
C GLN A 349 33.69 -21.35 -12.88
N ASN A 350 35.01 -21.27 -12.86
CA ASN A 350 35.81 -20.33 -13.63
C ASN A 350 36.60 -21.00 -14.80
N LYS A 351 36.45 -22.31 -15.04
CA LYS A 351 37.11 -23.05 -16.12
C LYS A 351 36.12 -23.81 -16.99
#